data_099fad209650b59166f97499ed03adf4
#
_entry.id   099fad209650b59166f97499ed03adf4
#
_cell.length_a   1.000
_cell.length_b   1.000
_cell.length_c   1.000
_cell.angle_alpha   90.00
_cell.angle_beta   90.00
_cell.angle_gamma   90.00
#
_symmetry.space_group_name_H-M   'P 1'
#
loop_
_entity.id
_entity.type
_entity.pdbx_description
1 polymer ?
#
loop_
_entity_poly.entity_id
_entity_poly.type
_entity_poly.pdbx_seq_one_letter_code
_entity_poly.pdbx_strand_id
1 'polypeptide(L)'
;MNVKIVIADDHAVVRTGFSMILNYQEDMEVVATAADGVEAYQKVLEYKPDVLILDLSMPPGESGLVATSKISESFPETKILILTMYDDEEYLFHVLKSGAKGYILKNAPDEQLILAVRTVYKGETYVDMKMTTSCLLYTSDAADERSSV
;
A
#
# COMPACT_ATOMS: atom_id res chain seq x y z
N MET A 1 -13.84 5.02 -15.97
CA MET A 1 -13.78 4.01 -14.91
C MET A 1 -13.15 4.62 -13.68
N ASN A 2 -13.78 4.39 -12.55
CA ASN A 2 -13.25 4.93 -11.29
C ASN A 2 -12.49 3.87 -10.53
N VAL A 3 -11.32 4.24 -10.03
CA VAL A 3 -10.55 3.41 -9.13
C VAL A 3 -11.19 3.53 -7.75
N LYS A 4 -11.68 2.43 -7.22
CA LYS A 4 -12.29 2.41 -5.89
C LYS A 4 -11.23 2.15 -4.84
N ILE A 5 -11.17 2.99 -3.83
CA ILE A 5 -10.09 3.02 -2.86
C ILE A 5 -10.63 2.92 -1.45
N VAL A 6 -9.99 2.12 -0.61
CA VAL A 6 -10.18 2.11 0.83
C VAL A 6 -8.87 2.59 1.46
N ILE A 7 -8.97 3.46 2.47
CA ILE A 7 -7.81 3.98 3.19
C ILE A 7 -7.90 3.49 4.63
N ALA A 8 -6.86 2.80 5.09
CA ALA A 8 -6.77 2.30 6.46
C ALA A 8 -5.58 2.95 7.17
N ASP A 9 -5.88 3.78 8.16
CA ASP A 9 -4.88 4.48 8.96
C ASP A 9 -5.53 4.87 10.29
N ASP A 10 -4.79 4.77 11.38
CA ASP A 10 -5.33 5.10 12.70
C ASP A 10 -5.40 6.61 12.96
N HIS A 11 -4.85 7.42 12.08
CA HIS A 11 -4.88 8.88 12.22
C HIS A 11 -6.00 9.46 11.38
N ALA A 12 -7.00 10.05 12.04
CA ALA A 12 -8.15 10.64 11.35
C ALA A 12 -7.73 11.72 10.35
N VAL A 13 -6.72 12.51 10.72
CA VAL A 13 -6.23 13.59 9.84
C VAL A 13 -5.69 13.02 8.53
N VAL A 14 -4.95 11.92 8.62
CA VAL A 14 -4.40 11.26 7.43
C VAL A 14 -5.53 10.70 6.57
N ARG A 15 -6.49 10.03 7.18
CA ARG A 15 -7.63 9.49 6.43
C ARG A 15 -8.39 10.60 5.69
N THR A 16 -8.68 11.69 6.39
CA THR A 16 -9.40 12.81 5.79
C THR A 16 -8.59 13.47 4.68
N GLY A 17 -7.30 13.75 4.95
CA GLY A 17 -6.45 14.42 3.99
C GLY A 17 -6.27 13.62 2.72
N PHE A 18 -5.96 12.33 2.86
CA PHE A 18 -5.78 11.47 1.69
C PHE A 18 -7.07 11.28 0.93
N SER A 19 -8.20 11.19 1.64
CA SER A 19 -9.51 11.07 0.98
C SER A 19 -9.78 12.29 0.11
N MET A 20 -9.47 13.48 0.61
CA MET A 20 -9.67 14.70 -0.15
C MET A 20 -8.78 14.75 -1.39
N ILE A 21 -7.51 14.38 -1.23
CA ILE A 21 -6.58 14.39 -2.36
C ILE A 21 -7.05 13.44 -3.46
N LEU A 22 -7.42 12.23 -3.09
CA LEU A 22 -7.79 11.22 -4.05
C LEU A 22 -9.17 11.47 -4.66
N ASN A 23 -10.13 11.89 -3.85
CA ASN A 23 -11.47 12.21 -4.37
C ASN A 23 -11.47 13.40 -5.31
N TYR A 24 -10.46 14.24 -5.24
CA TYR A 24 -10.34 15.37 -6.17
C TYR A 24 -10.04 14.88 -7.59
N GLN A 25 -9.48 13.68 -7.72
CA GLN A 25 -9.19 13.14 -9.05
C GLN A 25 -10.46 12.58 -9.67
N GLU A 26 -10.66 12.86 -10.97
CA GLU A 26 -11.87 12.43 -11.67
C GLU A 26 -12.00 10.92 -11.78
N ASP A 27 -10.86 10.22 -11.79
CA ASP A 27 -10.82 8.77 -11.97
C ASP A 27 -10.70 7.97 -10.68
N MET A 28 -10.85 8.62 -9.53
CA MET A 28 -10.68 7.95 -8.23
C MET A 28 -11.83 8.26 -7.30
N GLU A 29 -12.16 7.27 -6.47
CA GLU A 29 -13.20 7.41 -5.46
C GLU A 29 -12.80 6.65 -4.20
N VAL A 30 -12.73 7.36 -3.07
CA VAL A 30 -12.51 6.71 -1.78
C VAL A 30 -13.87 6.26 -1.26
N VAL A 31 -14.10 4.94 -1.27
CA VAL A 31 -15.40 4.38 -0.93
C VAL A 31 -15.58 4.13 0.56
N ALA A 32 -14.47 3.99 1.30
CA ALA A 32 -14.55 3.77 2.74
C ALA A 32 -13.19 4.03 3.37
N THR A 33 -13.19 4.20 4.69
CA THR A 33 -11.96 4.32 5.47
C THR A 33 -12.02 3.35 6.64
N ALA A 34 -10.87 3.03 7.21
CA ALA A 34 -10.75 2.13 8.34
C ALA A 34 -9.68 2.65 9.30
N ALA A 35 -9.84 2.34 10.58
CA ALA A 35 -8.93 2.82 11.61
C ALA A 35 -7.93 1.76 12.07
N ASP A 36 -8.14 0.50 11.69
CA ASP A 36 -7.23 -0.58 12.06
C ASP A 36 -7.31 -1.72 11.03
N GLY A 37 -6.48 -2.75 11.23
CA GLY A 37 -6.38 -3.85 10.28
C GLY A 37 -7.63 -4.71 10.19
N VAL A 38 -8.34 -4.89 11.31
CA VAL A 38 -9.58 -5.66 11.33
C VAL A 38 -10.65 -4.93 10.53
N GLU A 39 -10.79 -3.64 10.78
CA GLU A 39 -11.77 -2.82 10.05
C GLU A 39 -11.39 -2.74 8.56
N ALA A 40 -10.09 -2.68 8.26
CA ALA A 40 -9.62 -2.69 6.88
C ALA A 40 -10.10 -3.95 6.15
N TYR A 41 -9.93 -5.10 6.77
CA TYR A 41 -10.38 -6.36 6.20
C TYR A 41 -11.88 -6.32 5.93
N GLN A 42 -12.66 -5.83 6.91
CA GLN A 42 -14.11 -5.74 6.78
C GLN A 42 -14.52 -4.82 5.63
N LYS A 43 -13.83 -3.69 5.48
CA LYS A 43 -14.15 -2.75 4.40
C LYS A 43 -13.78 -3.31 3.03
N VAL A 44 -12.69 -4.04 2.94
CA VAL A 44 -12.32 -4.70 1.68
C VAL A 44 -13.37 -5.75 1.31
N LEU A 45 -13.80 -6.52 2.29
CA LEU A 45 -14.83 -7.53 2.08
C LEU A 45 -16.14 -6.90 1.59
N GLU A 46 -16.53 -5.78 2.20
CA GLU A 46 -17.78 -5.11 1.90
C GLU A 46 -17.76 -4.37 0.57
N TYR A 47 -16.71 -3.63 0.29
CA TYR A 47 -16.65 -2.73 -0.86
C TYR A 47 -15.87 -3.28 -2.04
N LYS A 48 -15.04 -4.28 -1.82
CA LYS A 48 -14.19 -4.89 -2.86
C LYS A 48 -13.47 -3.83 -3.68
N PRO A 49 -12.65 -2.99 -3.03
CA PRO A 49 -11.97 -1.90 -3.73
C PRO A 49 -10.91 -2.43 -4.69
N ASP A 50 -10.54 -1.57 -5.62
CA ASP A 50 -9.42 -1.87 -6.52
C ASP A 50 -8.09 -1.70 -5.79
N VAL A 51 -8.01 -0.71 -4.91
CA VAL A 51 -6.77 -0.37 -4.18
C VAL A 51 -7.08 -0.19 -2.70
N LEU A 52 -6.26 -0.79 -1.87
CA LEU A 52 -6.29 -0.55 -0.42
C LEU A 52 -5.00 0.16 -0.05
N ILE A 53 -5.13 1.35 0.54
CA ILE A 53 -3.99 2.07 1.11
C ILE A 53 -3.96 1.72 2.58
N LEU A 54 -2.89 1.08 3.03
CA LEU A 54 -2.82 0.48 4.36
C LEU A 54 -1.60 0.98 5.12
N ASP A 55 -1.84 1.61 6.26
CA ASP A 55 -0.77 2.02 7.17
C ASP A 55 -0.21 0.80 7.88
N LEU A 56 1.11 0.68 7.94
CA LEU A 56 1.75 -0.44 8.63
C LEU A 56 1.68 -0.34 10.14
N SER A 57 1.54 0.87 10.66
CA SER A 57 1.57 1.10 12.11
C SER A 57 0.18 1.45 12.62
N MET A 58 -0.62 0.45 12.93
CA MET A 58 -1.98 0.66 13.43
C MET A 58 -2.22 -0.13 14.71
N PRO A 59 -1.68 0.35 15.84
CA PRO A 59 -2.02 -0.25 17.12
C PRO A 59 -3.41 0.24 17.60
N PRO A 60 -4.11 -0.50 18.45
CA PRO A 60 -3.83 -1.89 18.83
C PRO A 60 -4.34 -2.84 17.76
N GLY A 61 -4.04 -4.07 17.89
CA GLY A 61 -4.57 -5.06 16.99
C GLY A 61 -3.49 -5.59 16.07
N GLU A 62 -3.88 -6.03 14.89
CA GLU A 62 -2.95 -6.68 13.98
C GLU A 62 -1.95 -5.69 13.42
N SER A 63 -0.70 -6.15 13.25
CA SER A 63 0.29 -5.35 12.56
C SER A 63 -0.13 -5.20 11.10
N GLY A 64 0.36 -4.14 10.45
CA GLY A 64 0.08 -3.93 9.03
C GLY A 64 0.56 -5.07 8.16
N LEU A 65 1.65 -5.73 8.54
CA LEU A 65 2.15 -6.89 7.78
C LEU A 65 1.20 -8.06 7.84
N VAL A 66 0.64 -8.34 9.01
CA VAL A 66 -0.32 -9.43 9.17
C VAL A 66 -1.58 -9.12 8.37
N ALA A 67 -2.08 -7.89 8.48
CA ALA A 67 -3.26 -7.46 7.74
C ALA A 67 -3.01 -7.55 6.22
N THR A 68 -1.82 -7.15 5.77
CA THR A 68 -1.45 -7.23 4.37
C THR A 68 -1.51 -8.66 3.87
N SER A 69 -0.92 -9.59 4.60
CA SER A 69 -0.91 -11.00 4.21
C SER A 69 -2.32 -11.58 4.15
N LYS A 70 -3.13 -11.28 5.16
CA LYS A 70 -4.50 -11.80 5.20
C LYS A 70 -5.34 -11.27 4.04
N ILE A 71 -5.26 -9.98 3.78
CA ILE A 71 -6.06 -9.34 2.74
C ILE A 71 -5.56 -9.80 1.37
N SER A 72 -4.25 -9.90 1.20
CA SER A 72 -3.67 -10.36 -0.06
C SER A 72 -4.13 -11.78 -0.41
N GLU A 73 -4.19 -12.66 0.59
CA GLU A 73 -4.63 -14.04 0.38
C GLU A 73 -6.13 -14.11 0.11
N SER A 74 -6.92 -13.35 0.85
CA SER A 74 -8.37 -13.41 0.75
C SER A 74 -8.91 -12.65 -0.46
N PHE A 75 -8.25 -11.56 -0.83
CA PHE A 75 -8.73 -10.67 -1.90
C PHE A 75 -7.60 -10.37 -2.87
N PRO A 76 -7.18 -11.35 -3.67
CA PRO A 76 -6.04 -11.16 -4.57
C PRO A 76 -6.25 -10.08 -5.65
N GLU A 77 -7.48 -9.69 -5.89
CA GLU A 77 -7.78 -8.65 -6.86
C GLU A 77 -7.61 -7.24 -6.30
N THR A 78 -7.60 -7.09 -4.97
CA THR A 78 -7.37 -5.80 -4.35
C THR A 78 -5.86 -5.55 -4.26
N LYS A 79 -5.42 -4.46 -4.87
CA LYS A 79 -3.99 -4.09 -4.85
C LYS A 79 -3.72 -3.33 -3.57
N ILE A 80 -2.69 -3.72 -2.84
CA ILE A 80 -2.37 -3.12 -1.55
C ILE A 80 -1.19 -2.16 -1.72
N LEU A 81 -1.41 -0.90 -1.35
CA LEU A 81 -0.39 0.13 -1.34
C LEU A 81 -0.12 0.49 0.12
N ILE A 82 1.10 0.27 0.57
CA ILE A 82 1.47 0.45 1.97
C ILE A 82 1.87 1.90 2.23
N LEU A 83 1.37 2.45 3.35
CA LEU A 83 1.85 3.72 3.88
C LEU A 83 2.80 3.44 5.02
N THR A 84 3.93 4.14 5.06
CA THR A 84 4.90 3.95 6.12
C THR A 84 5.64 5.25 6.41
N MET A 85 6.09 5.39 7.65
CA MET A 85 6.98 6.49 8.06
C MET A 85 8.44 6.13 7.85
N TYR A 86 8.72 4.84 7.62
CA TYR A 86 10.08 4.32 7.63
C TYR A 86 10.57 3.96 6.25
N ASP A 87 11.84 4.22 5.99
CA ASP A 87 12.46 3.90 4.72
C ASP A 87 13.49 2.76 4.86
N ASP A 88 13.28 1.86 5.83
CA ASP A 88 14.14 0.71 6.06
C ASP A 88 13.97 -0.29 4.92
N GLU A 89 15.04 -0.56 4.18
CA GLU A 89 15.01 -1.44 3.02
C GLU A 89 14.58 -2.87 3.36
N GLU A 90 15.10 -3.40 4.45
CA GLU A 90 14.77 -4.76 4.85
C GLU A 90 13.30 -4.89 5.18
N TYR A 91 12.78 -3.90 5.88
CA TYR A 91 11.36 -3.87 6.24
C TYR A 91 10.49 -3.81 4.99
N LEU A 92 10.87 -2.98 4.04
CA LEU A 92 10.12 -2.83 2.79
C LEU A 92 10.17 -4.08 1.94
N PHE A 93 11.29 -4.78 1.96
CA PHE A 93 11.38 -6.07 1.29
C PHE A 93 10.33 -7.04 1.84
N HIS A 94 10.20 -7.11 3.17
CA HIS A 94 9.20 -7.96 3.80
C HIS A 94 7.78 -7.51 3.46
N VAL A 95 7.56 -6.21 3.38
CA VAL A 95 6.27 -5.64 3.00
C VAL A 95 5.87 -6.13 1.61
N LEU A 96 6.76 -6.03 0.66
CA LEU A 96 6.48 -6.47 -0.71
C LEU A 96 6.28 -7.97 -0.77
N LYS A 97 7.04 -8.73 0.00
CA LYS A 97 6.88 -10.19 0.07
C LYS A 97 5.54 -10.60 0.67
N SER A 98 4.95 -9.79 1.52
CA SER A 98 3.68 -10.13 2.15
C SER A 98 2.49 -9.95 1.22
N GLY A 99 2.71 -9.45 0.01
CA GLY A 99 1.67 -9.33 -0.99
C GLY A 99 1.32 -7.91 -1.41
N ALA A 100 1.99 -6.91 -0.84
CA ALA A 100 1.77 -5.53 -1.24
C ALA A 100 2.30 -5.28 -2.65
N LYS A 101 1.63 -4.42 -3.40
CA LYS A 101 2.06 -4.04 -4.73
C LYS A 101 2.93 -2.79 -4.73
N GLY A 102 3.07 -2.15 -3.59
CA GLY A 102 3.95 -1.01 -3.49
C GLY A 102 3.89 -0.40 -2.10
N TYR A 103 4.70 0.61 -1.91
CA TYR A 103 4.66 1.39 -0.69
C TYR A 103 4.94 2.85 -1.00
N ILE A 104 4.54 3.71 -0.09
CA ILE A 104 4.79 5.13 -0.20
C ILE A 104 5.00 5.69 1.22
N LEU A 105 5.88 6.67 1.34
CA LEU A 105 6.10 7.32 2.63
C LEU A 105 4.95 8.28 2.93
N LYS A 106 4.57 8.37 4.19
CA LYS A 106 3.45 9.22 4.60
C LYS A 106 3.66 10.70 4.29
N ASN A 107 4.91 11.13 4.19
CA ASN A 107 5.25 12.52 3.89
C ASN A 107 5.49 12.78 2.40
N ALA A 108 5.16 11.83 1.55
CA ALA A 108 5.33 12.01 0.11
C ALA A 108 4.36 13.08 -0.41
N PRO A 109 4.75 13.81 -1.46
CA PRO A 109 3.85 14.78 -2.08
C PRO A 109 2.59 14.13 -2.63
N ASP A 110 1.52 14.93 -2.73
CA ASP A 110 0.23 14.46 -3.25
C ASP A 110 0.36 13.78 -4.61
N GLU A 111 1.20 14.33 -5.46
CA GLU A 111 1.41 13.80 -6.80
C GLU A 111 1.94 12.39 -6.78
N GLN A 112 2.82 12.08 -5.81
CA GLN A 112 3.36 10.73 -5.68
C GLN A 112 2.30 9.76 -5.20
N LEU A 113 1.44 10.19 -4.29
CA LEU A 113 0.34 9.35 -3.83
C LEU A 113 -0.59 9.00 -4.99
N ILE A 114 -0.94 9.98 -5.79
CA ILE A 114 -1.83 9.77 -6.94
C ILE A 114 -1.18 8.82 -7.94
N LEU A 115 0.10 9.05 -8.23
CA LEU A 115 0.84 8.19 -9.15
C LEU A 115 0.94 6.76 -8.63
N ALA A 116 1.19 6.61 -7.33
CA ALA A 116 1.29 5.29 -6.72
C ALA A 116 -0.03 4.51 -6.85
N VAL A 117 -1.15 5.18 -6.61
CA VAL A 117 -2.46 4.54 -6.75
C VAL A 117 -2.69 4.08 -8.19
N ARG A 118 -2.38 4.93 -9.15
CA ARG A 118 -2.55 4.58 -10.57
C ARG A 118 -1.65 3.42 -10.97
N THR A 119 -0.43 3.43 -10.46
CA THR A 119 0.55 2.38 -10.78
C THR A 119 0.11 1.02 -10.27
N VAL A 120 -0.27 0.94 -8.99
CA VAL A 120 -0.70 -0.34 -8.43
C VAL A 120 -2.03 -0.80 -9.01
N TYR A 121 -2.90 0.13 -9.37
CA TYR A 121 -4.17 -0.21 -10.02
C TYR A 121 -3.93 -0.97 -11.32
N LYS A 122 -2.89 -0.62 -12.05
CA LYS A 122 -2.53 -1.31 -13.29
C LYS A 122 -1.87 -2.65 -13.05
N GLY A 123 -1.61 -3.01 -11.80
CA GLY A 123 -0.92 -4.25 -11.45
C GLY A 123 0.58 -4.14 -11.42
N GLU A 124 1.11 -2.94 -11.56
CA GLU A 124 2.54 -2.68 -11.50
C GLU A 124 2.97 -2.37 -10.06
N THR A 125 4.24 -2.58 -9.78
CA THR A 125 4.79 -2.31 -8.47
C THR A 125 5.23 -0.85 -8.37
N TYR A 126 4.87 -0.18 -7.28
CA TYR A 126 5.31 1.19 -7.02
C TYR A 126 6.22 1.22 -5.80
N VAL A 127 7.42 1.77 -5.94
CA VAL A 127 8.32 2.00 -4.82
C VAL A 127 8.85 3.43 -4.93
N ASP A 128 9.16 4.03 -3.77
CA ASP A 128 9.70 5.38 -3.72
C ASP A 128 11.05 5.45 -4.43
N MET A 129 11.30 6.56 -5.13
CA MET A 129 12.53 6.74 -5.90
C MET A 129 13.79 6.55 -5.05
N LYS A 130 13.77 7.03 -3.82
CA LYS A 130 14.93 6.89 -2.94
C LYS A 130 15.27 5.44 -2.64
N MET A 131 14.27 4.58 -2.66
CA MET A 131 14.40 3.20 -2.23
C MET A 131 14.30 2.21 -3.38
N THR A 132 13.94 2.69 -4.57
CA THR A 132 13.82 1.84 -5.74
C THR A 132 15.11 1.06 -5.99
N THR A 133 16.24 1.76 -5.97
CA THR A 133 17.54 1.14 -6.21
C THR A 133 17.82 0.06 -5.17
N SER A 134 17.57 0.37 -3.91
CA SER A 134 17.81 -0.57 -2.82
C SER A 134 16.91 -1.80 -2.92
N CYS A 135 15.64 -1.60 -3.20
CA CYS A 135 14.71 -2.71 -3.36
C CYS A 135 15.06 -3.57 -4.57
N LEU A 136 15.48 -2.94 -5.65
CA LEU A 136 15.89 -3.65 -6.85
C LEU A 136 17.19 -4.41 -6.63
N LEU A 137 18.13 -3.82 -5.89
CA LEU A 137 19.39 -4.49 -5.55
C LEU A 137 19.11 -5.71 -4.69
N TYR A 138 18.20 -5.59 -3.75
CA TYR A 138 17.84 -6.71 -2.89
C TYR A 138 17.26 -7.86 -3.70
N THR A 139 16.38 -7.54 -4.61
CA THR A 139 15.78 -8.53 -5.50
C THR A 139 16.81 -9.09 -6.46
N SER A 140 17.66 -8.24 -7.01
CA SER A 140 18.69 -8.65 -7.95
C SER A 140 19.74 -9.52 -7.28
N ASP A 141 20.10 -9.22 -6.04
CA ASP A 141 21.05 -10.05 -5.30
C ASP A 141 20.54 -11.47 -5.15
N ALA A 142 19.26 -11.61 -4.85
CA ALA A 142 18.65 -12.94 -4.76
C ALA A 142 18.71 -13.67 -6.10
N ALA A 143 18.59 -12.94 -7.20
CA ALA A 143 18.70 -13.53 -8.52
C ALA A 143 20.16 -13.76 -8.90
N ASP A 144 21.03 -12.81 -8.59
CA ASP A 144 22.43 -12.86 -8.95
C ASP A 144 23.20 -13.96 -8.22
N GLU A 145 22.81 -14.26 -7.01
CA GLU A 145 23.42 -15.35 -6.26
C GLU A 145 23.42 -16.64 -7.01
N ARG A 146 22.43 -16.83 -7.87
CA ARG A 146 22.31 -18.03 -8.68
C ARG A 146 23.18 -18.01 -9.92
N SER A 147 23.57 -16.83 -10.36
CA SER A 147 24.27 -16.69 -11.63
C SER A 147 25.67 -16.15 -11.51
N SER A 148 25.91 -15.30 -10.54
CA SER A 148 27.19 -14.61 -10.44
C SER A 148 28.22 -15.34 -9.61
N VAL A 149 27.78 -16.31 -8.90
CA VAL A 149 28.68 -17.06 -8.01
C VAL A 149 29.24 -18.28 -8.71
#